data_ea88b3c27c5dcbcfa730de7eb11c5e95
#
_entry.id   ea88b3c27c5dcbcfa730de7eb11c5e95
#
_cell.length_a   1.000
_cell.length_b   1.000
_cell.length_c   1.000
_cell.angle_alpha   90.00
_cell.angle_beta   90.00
_cell.angle_gamma   90.00
#
_symmetry.space_group_name_H-M   'P 1'
#
loop_
_entity.id
_entity.type
_entity.pdbx_description
1 polymer ?
#
loop_
_entity_poly.entity_id
_entity_poly.type
_entity_poly.pdbx_seq_one_letter_code
_entity_poly.pdbx_strand_id
1 'polypeptide(L)'
;MTFVPDINVVRLLKALDNELRLKIVELVLNSSPVSFSAVHEHLEAETGRRINKGTVSYHLDILVQSNVLSRELERSSENKTYSRYEVTDYANDKIKALGLLVSRDAPLA
;
A
#
# COMPACT_ATOMS: atom_id res chain seq x y z
N MET A 1 -26.23 -24.27 -6.13
CA MET A 1 -25.49 -23.05 -5.80
C MET A 1 -24.22 -23.00 -6.63
N THR A 2 -23.96 -21.88 -7.28
CA THR A 2 -22.76 -21.72 -8.13
C THR A 2 -21.83 -20.70 -7.49
N PHE A 3 -20.56 -21.06 -7.35
CA PHE A 3 -19.55 -20.13 -6.84
C PHE A 3 -18.76 -19.53 -8.00
N VAL A 4 -18.52 -18.24 -7.92
CA VAL A 4 -17.71 -17.50 -8.88
C VAL A 4 -16.64 -16.73 -8.13
N PRO A 5 -15.47 -16.45 -8.75
CA PRO A 5 -14.44 -15.64 -8.10
C PRO A 5 -14.93 -14.21 -7.83
N ASP A 6 -14.57 -13.69 -6.67
CA ASP A 6 -14.69 -12.25 -6.42
C ASP A 6 -13.48 -11.58 -7.08
N ILE A 7 -13.68 -10.95 -8.23
CA ILE A 7 -12.58 -10.39 -9.01
C ILE A 7 -11.85 -9.27 -8.27
N ASN A 8 -12.54 -8.53 -7.42
CA ASN A 8 -11.91 -7.47 -6.66
C ASN A 8 -10.96 -8.02 -5.58
N VAL A 9 -11.36 -9.11 -4.92
CA VAL A 9 -10.50 -9.80 -3.97
C VAL A 9 -9.31 -10.43 -4.68
N VAL A 10 -9.51 -11.02 -5.85
CA VAL A 10 -8.41 -11.59 -6.64
C VAL A 10 -7.39 -10.51 -7.02
N ARG A 11 -7.87 -9.33 -7.45
CA ARG A 11 -6.98 -8.19 -7.76
C ARG A 11 -6.21 -7.73 -6.54
N LEU A 12 -6.87 -7.66 -5.40
CA LEU A 12 -6.22 -7.30 -4.13
C LEU A 12 -5.10 -8.28 -3.82
N LEU A 13 -5.38 -9.58 -3.89
CA LEU A 13 -4.39 -10.62 -3.58
C LEU A 13 -3.19 -10.55 -4.53
N LYS A 14 -3.44 -10.35 -5.83
CA LYS A 14 -2.36 -10.19 -6.81
C LYS A 14 -1.50 -8.96 -6.53
N ALA A 15 -2.12 -7.85 -6.16
CA ALA A 15 -1.39 -6.63 -5.83
C ALA A 15 -0.52 -6.81 -4.59
N LEU A 16 -0.96 -7.62 -3.62
CA LEU A 16 -0.23 -7.88 -2.38
C LEU A 16 0.79 -9.03 -2.52
N ASP A 17 0.74 -9.79 -3.60
CA ASP A 17 1.68 -10.88 -3.86
C ASP A 17 3.02 -10.32 -4.40
N ASN A 18 3.64 -9.45 -3.63
CA ASN A 18 4.92 -8.84 -3.94
C ASN A 18 5.49 -8.24 -2.66
N GLU A 19 6.75 -8.57 -2.36
CA GLU A 19 7.39 -8.15 -1.11
C GLU A 19 7.43 -6.63 -0.95
N LEU A 20 7.80 -5.90 -2.01
CA LEU A 20 7.86 -4.43 -1.92
C LEU A 20 6.48 -3.83 -1.73
N ARG A 21 5.47 -4.34 -2.43
CA ARG A 21 4.11 -3.84 -2.29
C ARG A 21 3.53 -4.12 -0.90
N LEU A 22 3.84 -5.28 -0.31
CA LEU A 22 3.45 -5.56 1.07
C LEU A 22 4.08 -4.56 2.05
N LYS A 23 5.36 -4.23 1.86
CA LYS A 23 6.04 -3.24 2.70
C LYS A 23 5.44 -1.84 2.55
N ILE A 24 5.04 -1.48 1.34
CA ILE A 24 4.35 -0.20 1.10
C ILE A 24 3.02 -0.16 1.86
N VAL A 25 2.21 -1.19 1.72
CA VAL A 25 0.89 -1.26 2.39
C VAL A 25 1.05 -1.25 3.90
N GLU A 26 2.02 -1.97 4.42
CA GLU A 26 2.33 -1.98 5.86
C GLU A 26 2.67 -0.57 6.35
N LEU A 27 3.53 0.16 5.62
CA LEU A 27 3.87 1.53 5.97
C LEU A 27 2.64 2.43 5.97
N VAL A 28 1.83 2.37 4.91
CA VAL A 28 0.67 3.24 4.78
C VAL A 28 -0.39 2.94 5.86
N LEU A 29 -0.61 1.67 6.19
CA LEU A 29 -1.52 1.30 7.28
C LEU A 29 -1.09 1.87 8.63
N ASN A 30 0.22 1.94 8.87
CA ASN A 30 0.75 2.37 10.17
C ASN A 30 0.97 3.88 10.27
N SER A 31 1.10 4.57 9.15
CA SER A 31 1.58 5.98 9.13
C SER A 31 0.77 6.88 8.20
N SER A 32 -0.38 6.43 7.71
CA SER A 32 -1.21 7.17 6.74
C SER A 32 -1.57 8.58 7.21
N PRO A 33 -1.60 9.57 6.31
CA PRO A 33 -1.20 9.48 4.91
C PRO A 33 0.32 9.59 4.73
N VAL A 34 0.87 8.99 3.67
CA VAL A 34 2.31 9.04 3.40
C VAL A 34 2.60 9.62 2.02
N SER A 35 3.74 10.30 1.90
CA SER A 35 4.22 10.85 0.64
C SER A 35 5.01 9.80 -0.15
N PHE A 36 5.23 10.08 -1.45
CA PHE A 36 6.12 9.27 -2.27
C PHE A 36 7.52 9.15 -1.66
N SER A 37 8.07 10.27 -1.17
CA SER A 37 9.41 10.28 -0.57
C SER A 37 9.49 9.37 0.66
N ALA A 38 8.45 9.39 1.50
CA ALA A 38 8.40 8.53 2.69
C ALA A 38 8.36 7.06 2.30
N VAL A 39 7.60 6.71 1.25
CA VAL A 39 7.55 5.34 0.74
C VAL A 39 8.92 4.91 0.23
N HIS A 40 9.57 5.73 -0.57
CA HIS A 40 10.87 5.45 -1.14
C HIS A 40 11.93 5.24 -0.06
N GLU A 41 12.00 6.14 0.91
CA GLU A 41 12.94 6.04 2.03
C GLU A 41 12.70 4.79 2.87
N HIS A 42 11.43 4.48 3.15
CA HIS A 42 11.07 3.30 3.92
C HIS A 42 11.51 2.01 3.23
N LEU A 43 11.27 1.90 1.93
CA LEU A 43 11.66 0.71 1.17
C LEU A 43 13.18 0.54 1.13
N GLU A 44 13.93 1.63 0.97
CA GLU A 44 15.38 1.56 1.00
C GLU A 44 15.90 1.14 2.39
N ALA A 45 15.30 1.68 3.46
CA ALA A 45 15.68 1.31 4.82
C ALA A 45 15.36 -0.16 5.12
N GLU A 46 14.17 -0.62 4.72
CA GLU A 46 13.74 -2.00 5.00
C GLU A 46 14.50 -3.05 4.20
N THR A 47 14.91 -2.73 2.98
CA THR A 47 15.62 -3.68 2.12
C THR A 47 17.14 -3.56 2.26
N GLY A 48 17.66 -2.48 2.82
CA GLY A 48 19.10 -2.23 2.95
C GLY A 48 19.78 -1.96 1.60
N ARG A 49 19.01 -1.58 0.58
CA ARG A 49 19.55 -1.33 -0.76
C ARG A 49 18.88 -0.11 -1.40
N ARG A 50 19.55 0.44 -2.40
CA ARG A 50 18.97 1.51 -3.20
C ARG A 50 17.87 0.97 -4.10
N ILE A 51 16.77 1.71 -4.19
CA ILE A 51 15.65 1.36 -5.05
C ILE A 51 15.37 2.54 -5.97
N ASN A 52 15.31 2.26 -7.26
CA ASN A 52 15.00 3.25 -8.27
C ASN A 52 13.61 3.86 -8.03
N LYS A 53 13.49 5.17 -8.15
CA LYS A 53 12.20 5.87 -7.98
C LYS A 53 11.16 5.37 -8.97
N GLY A 54 11.55 5.00 -10.19
CA GLY A 54 10.65 4.42 -11.17
C GLY A 54 10.05 3.09 -10.71
N THR A 55 10.83 2.27 -10.00
CA THR A 55 10.35 1.02 -9.43
C THR A 55 9.31 1.28 -8.35
N VAL A 56 9.55 2.26 -7.48
CA VAL A 56 8.59 2.66 -6.45
C VAL A 56 7.30 3.17 -7.08
N SER A 57 7.43 4.04 -8.09
CA SER A 57 6.28 4.58 -8.83
C SER A 57 5.46 3.47 -9.48
N TYR A 58 6.12 2.49 -10.08
CA TYR A 58 5.47 1.33 -10.70
C TYR A 58 4.62 0.55 -9.67
N HIS A 59 5.18 0.25 -8.52
CA HIS A 59 4.47 -0.48 -7.48
C HIS A 59 3.31 0.34 -6.88
N LEU A 60 3.51 1.63 -6.69
CA LEU A 60 2.43 2.51 -6.21
C LEU A 60 1.29 2.58 -7.22
N ASP A 61 1.60 2.66 -8.52
CA ASP A 61 0.57 2.67 -9.56
C ASP A 61 -0.24 1.38 -9.58
N ILE A 62 0.41 0.23 -9.43
CA ILE A 62 -0.31 -1.05 -9.32
C ILE A 62 -1.26 -1.05 -8.13
N LEU A 63 -0.79 -0.58 -6.97
CA LEU A 63 -1.63 -0.54 -5.77
C LEU A 63 -2.82 0.41 -5.93
N VAL A 64 -2.62 1.54 -6.59
CA VAL A 64 -3.71 2.49 -6.87
C VAL A 64 -4.71 1.89 -7.87
N GLN A 65 -4.22 1.30 -8.95
CA GLN A 65 -5.07 0.68 -9.98
C GLN A 65 -5.87 -0.51 -9.45
N SER A 66 -5.31 -1.21 -8.45
CA SER A 66 -5.97 -2.36 -7.82
C SER A 66 -6.88 -1.98 -6.65
N ASN A 67 -7.11 -0.68 -6.45
CA ASN A 67 -7.94 -0.15 -5.37
C ASN A 67 -7.44 -0.53 -3.96
N VAL A 68 -6.15 -0.74 -3.81
CA VAL A 68 -5.52 -0.96 -2.50
C VAL A 68 -5.18 0.38 -1.85
N LEU A 69 -4.61 1.28 -2.64
CA LEU A 69 -4.29 2.64 -2.19
C LEU A 69 -5.10 3.67 -2.96
N SER A 70 -5.40 4.77 -2.30
CA SER A 70 -5.86 6.00 -2.93
C SER A 70 -4.71 6.98 -2.99
N ARG A 71 -4.68 7.80 -4.04
CA ARG A 71 -3.68 8.83 -4.25
C ARG A 71 -4.37 10.18 -4.30
N GLU A 72 -3.89 11.12 -3.51
CA GLU A 72 -4.33 12.50 -3.56
C GLU A 72 -3.15 13.40 -3.86
N LEU A 73 -3.39 14.48 -4.60
CA LEU A 73 -2.39 15.49 -4.86
C LEU A 73 -2.60 16.62 -3.86
N GLU A 74 -1.52 17.01 -3.19
CA GLU A 74 -1.51 18.14 -2.27
C GLU A 74 -0.52 19.18 -2.75
N ARG A 75 -0.81 20.44 -2.45
CA ARG A 75 0.04 21.57 -2.78
C ARG A 75 0.73 22.07 -1.51
N SER A 76 2.04 22.11 -1.52
CA SER A 76 2.82 22.64 -0.39
C SER A 76 2.72 24.15 -0.32
N SER A 77 3.18 24.74 0.80
CA SER A 77 3.29 26.19 0.98
C SER A 77 4.23 26.85 -0.06
N GLU A 78 5.14 26.05 -0.63
CA GLU A 78 6.04 26.51 -1.71
C GLU A 78 5.45 26.34 -3.10
N ASN A 79 4.16 26.06 -3.20
CA ASN A 79 3.41 25.85 -4.45
C ASN A 79 3.89 24.64 -5.26
N LYS A 80 4.47 23.64 -4.61
CA LYS A 80 4.85 22.38 -5.25
C LYS A 80 3.77 21.35 -5.01
N THR A 81 3.47 20.55 -6.04
CA THR A 81 2.49 19.47 -5.95
C THR A 81 3.19 18.16 -5.59
N TYR A 82 2.64 17.44 -4.64
CA TYR A 82 3.16 16.12 -4.26
C TYR A 82 2.00 15.15 -4.03
N SER A 83 2.29 13.85 -4.21
CA SER A 83 1.31 12.79 -4.02
C SER A 83 1.32 12.30 -2.58
N ARG A 84 0.11 12.04 -2.05
CA ARG A 84 -0.08 11.39 -0.75
C ARG A 84 -0.93 10.15 -0.94
N TYR A 85 -0.64 9.13 -0.16
CA TYR A 85 -1.24 7.81 -0.30
C TYR A 85 -1.90 7.38 1.01
N GLU A 86 -3.06 6.76 0.87
CA GLU A 86 -3.81 6.15 1.97
C GLU A 86 -4.31 4.79 1.53
N VAL A 87 -4.51 3.88 2.48
CA VAL A 87 -5.17 2.60 2.19
C VAL A 87 -6.66 2.87 2.04
N THR A 88 -7.26 2.33 0.99
CA THR A 88 -8.71 2.47 0.76
C THR A 88 -9.49 1.74 1.86
N ASP A 89 -10.72 2.18 2.11
CA ASP A 89 -11.60 1.51 3.07
C ASP A 89 -11.83 0.05 2.67
N TYR A 90 -12.02 -0.18 1.38
CA TYR A 90 -12.18 -1.53 0.84
C TYR A 90 -10.99 -2.43 1.19
N ALA A 91 -9.77 -1.97 0.88
CA ALA A 91 -8.57 -2.76 1.15
C ALA A 91 -8.35 -2.96 2.65
N ASN A 92 -8.57 -1.92 3.44
CA ASN A 92 -8.44 -2.01 4.90
C ASN A 92 -9.35 -3.10 5.47
N ASP A 93 -10.62 -3.11 5.05
CA ASP A 93 -11.60 -4.10 5.52
C ASP A 93 -11.21 -5.51 5.09
N LYS A 94 -10.80 -5.70 3.82
CA LYS A 94 -10.44 -7.02 3.30
C LYS A 94 -9.13 -7.55 3.88
N ILE A 95 -8.15 -6.68 4.06
CA ILE A 95 -6.88 -7.07 4.69
C ILE A 95 -7.13 -7.60 6.09
N LYS A 96 -7.97 -6.93 6.87
CA LYS A 96 -8.36 -7.38 8.21
C LYS A 96 -9.18 -8.65 8.18
N ALA A 97 -10.20 -8.70 7.32
CA ALA A 97 -11.11 -9.84 7.24
C ALA A 97 -10.40 -11.12 6.81
N LEU A 98 -9.42 -11.01 5.90
CA LEU A 98 -8.66 -12.16 5.39
C LEU A 98 -7.39 -12.44 6.21
N GLY A 99 -7.07 -11.62 7.21
CA GLY A 99 -5.89 -11.81 8.04
C GLY A 99 -4.57 -11.69 7.28
N LEU A 100 -4.55 -10.84 6.24
CA LEU A 100 -3.36 -10.69 5.39
C LEU A 100 -2.21 -9.98 6.09
N LEU A 101 -2.54 -9.06 7.00
CA LEU A 101 -1.59 -8.39 7.88
C LEU A 101 -2.16 -8.44 9.29
N VAL A 102 -1.30 -8.67 10.26
CA VAL A 102 -1.71 -8.79 11.67
C VAL A 102 -0.98 -7.75 12.51
N SER A 103 -1.63 -7.30 13.59
CA SER A 103 -1.00 -6.39 14.52
C SER A 103 0.09 -7.11 15.32
N ARG A 104 1.28 -6.50 15.41
CA ARG A 104 2.36 -7.01 16.25
C ARG A 104 2.03 -6.95 17.73
N ASP A 105 1.12 -6.03 18.08
CA ASP A 105 0.71 -5.80 19.48
C ASP A 105 -0.48 -6.66 19.86
N ALA A 106 -1.00 -7.48 18.93
CA ALA A 106 -2.10 -8.39 19.23
C ALA A 106 -1.61 -9.45 20.21
N PRO A 107 -2.37 -9.72 21.31
CA PRO A 107 -1.98 -10.76 22.22
C PRO A 107 -1.95 -12.12 21.51
N LEU A 108 -0.88 -12.86 21.75
CA LEU A 108 -0.78 -14.23 21.27
C LEU A 108 -1.75 -15.08 22.07
N ALA A 109 -2.69 -15.67 21.38
CA ALA A 109 -3.65 -16.56 22.00
C ALA A 109 -3.03 -17.92 22.32
#